data_70b9e61bf5b936d796c6c8ce51dda689
#
_entry.id   70b9e61bf5b936d796c6c8ce51dda689
#
_cell.length_a   1.000
_cell.length_b   1.000
_cell.length_c   1.000
_cell.angle_alpha   90.00
_cell.angle_beta   90.00
_cell.angle_gamma   90.00
#
_symmetry.space_group_name_H-M   'P 1'
#
loop_
_entity.id
_entity.type
_entity.pdbx_description
1 polymer ?
#
loop_
_entity_poly.entity_id
_entity_poly.type
_entity_poly.pdbx_seq_one_letter_code
_entity_poly.pdbx_strand_id
1 'polypeptide(L)'
;MKNTPIPVEIVDKIVANSGIQEVGKASIREVKRLINDIEQASGKEFVRMEMGIPGLPACHVGVEAQIQALQKGVAALYPDIEGIPDLKKEAARFVKNFIDLDVNPENCIPTVGSMMAGMASFMTFVRARKERDTTLFIDPGFPVQKQQHRVLG
;
A
#
# COMPACT_ATOMS: atom_id res chain seq x y z
N MET A 1 -39.87 12.87 -2.54
CA MET A 1 -38.54 12.45 -2.02
C MET A 1 -38.05 11.31 -2.91
N LYS A 2 -36.81 11.37 -3.40
CA LYS A 2 -36.23 10.24 -4.15
C LYS A 2 -36.09 9.07 -3.19
N ASN A 3 -36.67 7.93 -3.54
CA ASN A 3 -36.57 6.71 -2.74
C ASN A 3 -35.14 6.18 -2.83
N THR A 4 -34.28 6.60 -1.91
CA THR A 4 -32.88 6.13 -1.82
C THR A 4 -32.81 4.89 -0.95
N PRO A 5 -31.91 3.91 -1.23
CA PRO A 5 -31.75 2.70 -0.44
C PRO A 5 -31.44 2.96 1.03
N ILE A 6 -30.82 4.11 1.31
CA ILE A 6 -30.47 4.59 2.65
C ILE A 6 -31.17 5.91 2.87
N PRO A 7 -31.86 6.12 4.02
CA PRO A 7 -32.46 7.39 4.37
C PRO A 7 -31.45 8.53 4.34
N VAL A 8 -31.75 9.59 3.59
CA VAL A 8 -30.85 10.74 3.41
C VAL A 8 -30.53 11.39 4.75
N GLU A 9 -31.48 11.42 5.67
CA GLU A 9 -31.34 12.02 6.99
C GLU A 9 -30.24 11.32 7.84
N ILE A 10 -30.07 10.00 7.67
CA ILE A 10 -28.98 9.25 8.32
C ILE A 10 -27.63 9.69 7.76
N VAL A 11 -27.53 9.77 6.43
CA VAL A 11 -26.30 10.18 5.75
C VAL A 11 -25.92 11.60 6.13
N ASP A 12 -26.87 12.54 6.03
CA ASP A 12 -26.64 13.95 6.34
C ASP A 12 -26.19 14.15 7.79
N LYS A 13 -26.83 13.47 8.75
CA LYS A 13 -26.45 13.51 10.16
C LYS A 13 -25.02 13.02 10.39
N ILE A 14 -24.66 11.91 9.77
CA ILE A 14 -23.33 11.32 9.96
C ILE A 14 -22.26 12.19 9.28
N VAL A 15 -22.52 12.68 8.08
CA VAL A 15 -21.61 13.61 7.38
C VAL A 15 -21.40 14.87 8.22
N ALA A 16 -22.46 15.49 8.72
CA ALA A 16 -22.37 16.69 9.57
C ALA A 16 -21.52 16.47 10.83
N ASN A 17 -21.59 15.28 11.44
CA ASN A 17 -20.85 14.94 12.65
C ASN A 17 -19.44 14.38 12.38
N SER A 18 -19.09 14.07 11.13
CA SER A 18 -17.82 13.44 10.79
C SER A 18 -16.59 14.36 10.94
N GLY A 19 -16.80 15.67 10.94
CA GLY A 19 -15.74 16.67 10.89
C GLY A 19 -15.11 16.83 9.50
N ILE A 20 -15.59 16.13 8.49
CA ILE A 20 -15.11 16.23 7.10
C ILE A 20 -15.72 17.48 6.47
N GLN A 21 -14.89 18.45 6.10
CA GLN A 21 -15.35 19.70 5.48
C GLN A 21 -15.89 19.50 4.06
N GLU A 22 -15.22 18.65 3.29
CA GLU A 22 -15.59 18.35 1.90
C GLU A 22 -15.37 16.86 1.63
N VAL A 23 -16.46 16.10 1.52
CA VAL A 23 -16.42 14.63 1.34
C VAL A 23 -15.64 14.24 0.07
N GLY A 24 -15.74 15.04 -1.00
CA GLY A 24 -15.01 14.77 -2.24
C GLY A 24 -13.48 14.90 -2.13
N LYS A 25 -12.97 15.51 -1.07
CA LYS A 25 -11.54 15.65 -0.77
C LYS A 25 -11.08 14.84 0.42
N ALA A 26 -11.98 14.07 1.01
CA ALA A 26 -11.69 13.24 2.18
C ALA A 26 -10.66 12.15 1.83
N SER A 27 -9.80 11.84 2.79
CA SER A 27 -8.86 10.73 2.68
C SER A 27 -9.60 9.39 2.66
N ILE A 28 -8.97 8.36 2.10
CA ILE A 28 -9.51 6.98 2.09
C ILE A 28 -9.92 6.52 3.50
N ARG A 29 -9.17 6.90 4.54
CA ARG A 29 -9.47 6.53 5.92
C ARG A 29 -10.71 7.25 6.45
N GLU A 30 -10.89 8.51 6.11
CA GLU A 30 -12.08 9.28 6.48
C GLU A 30 -13.32 8.74 5.77
N VAL A 31 -13.22 8.45 4.47
CA VAL A 31 -14.31 7.82 3.71
C VAL A 31 -14.66 6.46 4.30
N LYS A 32 -13.67 5.61 4.62
CA LYS A 32 -13.90 4.32 5.26
C LYS A 32 -14.65 4.46 6.59
N ARG A 33 -14.23 5.40 7.44
CA ARG A 33 -14.90 5.66 8.73
C ARG A 33 -16.34 6.12 8.50
N LEU A 34 -16.53 7.07 7.60
CA LEU A 34 -17.86 7.60 7.26
C LEU A 34 -18.82 6.48 6.81
N ILE A 35 -18.36 5.59 5.93
CA ILE A 35 -19.18 4.47 5.43
C ILE A 35 -19.48 3.49 6.57
N ASN A 36 -18.51 3.16 7.43
CA ASN A 36 -18.76 2.30 8.59
C ASN A 36 -19.87 2.86 9.51
N ASP A 37 -19.81 4.17 9.77
CA ASP A 37 -20.80 4.84 10.61
C ASP A 37 -22.20 4.83 9.96
N ILE A 38 -22.26 5.00 8.62
CA ILE A 38 -23.52 4.92 7.87
C ILE A 38 -24.07 3.48 7.86
N GLU A 39 -23.22 2.46 7.65
CA GLU A 39 -23.62 1.04 7.71
C GLU A 39 -24.19 0.71 9.08
N GLN A 40 -23.52 1.13 10.14
CA GLN A 40 -23.95 0.88 11.51
C GLN A 40 -25.30 1.55 11.82
N ALA A 41 -25.50 2.78 11.38
CA ALA A 41 -26.72 3.53 11.65
C ALA A 41 -27.90 3.11 10.79
N SER A 42 -27.66 2.66 9.57
CA SER A 42 -28.70 2.30 8.61
C SER A 42 -29.07 0.80 8.62
N GLY A 43 -28.17 -0.05 9.14
CA GLY A 43 -28.25 -1.50 9.02
C GLY A 43 -28.11 -2.00 7.59
N LYS A 44 -27.58 -1.20 6.67
CA LYS A 44 -27.36 -1.54 5.25
C LYS A 44 -25.89 -1.68 4.97
N GLU A 45 -25.51 -2.75 4.31
CA GLU A 45 -24.14 -3.00 3.87
C GLU A 45 -23.86 -2.33 2.52
N PHE A 46 -22.66 -1.78 2.38
CA PHE A 46 -22.15 -1.22 1.13
C PHE A 46 -21.23 -2.20 0.41
N VAL A 47 -21.27 -2.18 -0.89
CA VAL A 47 -20.16 -2.71 -1.70
C VAL A 47 -18.96 -1.79 -1.53
N ARG A 48 -17.95 -2.25 -0.81
CA ARG A 48 -16.80 -1.44 -0.37
C ARG A 48 -15.81 -1.26 -1.52
N MET A 49 -15.75 -0.04 -2.06
CA MET A 49 -14.88 0.32 -3.20
C MET A 49 -13.93 1.48 -2.89
N GLU A 50 -13.98 2.01 -1.68
CA GLU A 50 -13.14 3.13 -1.25
C GLU A 50 -11.67 2.75 -1.03
N MET A 51 -11.37 1.47 -0.91
CA MET A 51 -10.01 0.96 -0.74
C MET A 51 -9.77 -0.23 -1.67
N GLY A 52 -8.69 -0.16 -2.44
CA GLY A 52 -8.22 -1.29 -3.24
C GLY A 52 -7.66 -2.39 -2.33
N ILE A 53 -8.39 -3.49 -2.21
CA ILE A 53 -7.96 -4.68 -1.48
C ILE A 53 -7.78 -5.81 -2.49
N PRO A 54 -6.66 -6.58 -2.46
CA PRO A 54 -6.44 -7.70 -3.39
C PRO A 54 -7.59 -8.72 -3.40
N GLY A 55 -8.17 -9.02 -2.23
CA GLY A 55 -9.39 -9.83 -2.09
C GLY A 55 -9.24 -11.33 -2.40
N LEU A 56 -8.15 -11.74 -3.01
CA LEU A 56 -7.88 -13.15 -3.30
C LEU A 56 -7.12 -13.80 -2.14
N PRO A 57 -7.38 -15.07 -1.84
CA PRO A 57 -6.58 -15.83 -0.88
C PRO A 57 -5.11 -15.85 -1.30
N ALA A 58 -4.21 -15.90 -0.32
CA ALA A 58 -2.79 -16.08 -0.59
C ALA A 58 -2.54 -17.43 -1.29
N CYS A 59 -1.57 -17.45 -2.20
CA CYS A 59 -1.19 -18.67 -2.91
C CYS A 59 -0.80 -19.77 -1.91
N HIS A 60 -1.45 -20.94 -1.99
CA HIS A 60 -1.25 -22.07 -1.07
C HIS A 60 0.22 -22.48 -0.99
N VAL A 61 0.92 -22.56 -2.13
CA VAL A 61 2.35 -22.92 -2.16
C VAL A 61 3.21 -21.96 -1.35
N GLY A 62 2.91 -20.65 -1.43
CA GLY A 62 3.61 -19.63 -0.65
C GLY A 62 3.33 -19.73 0.86
N VAL A 63 2.07 -19.95 1.21
CA VAL A 63 1.66 -20.13 2.62
C VAL A 63 2.36 -21.34 3.22
N GLU A 64 2.35 -22.49 2.54
CA GLU A 64 2.99 -23.71 3.01
C GLU A 64 4.51 -23.53 3.16
N ALA A 65 5.16 -22.91 2.19
CA ALA A 65 6.59 -22.61 2.27
C ALA A 65 6.94 -21.72 3.47
N GLN A 66 6.08 -20.73 3.78
CA GLN A 66 6.27 -19.87 4.95
C GLN A 66 6.13 -20.65 6.27
N ILE A 67 5.14 -21.54 6.38
CA ILE A 67 4.94 -22.41 7.54
C ILE A 67 6.18 -23.28 7.75
N GLN A 68 6.68 -23.92 6.70
CA GLN A 68 7.87 -24.76 6.76
C GLN A 68 9.13 -23.99 7.17
N ALA A 69 9.29 -22.76 6.66
CA ALA A 69 10.42 -21.91 7.05
C ALA A 69 10.38 -21.54 8.54
N LEU A 70 9.20 -21.21 9.07
CA LEU A 70 9.02 -20.93 10.49
C LEU A 70 9.32 -22.17 11.36
N GLN A 71 8.85 -23.35 10.96
CA GLN A 71 9.14 -24.61 11.66
C GLN A 71 10.63 -24.94 11.66
N LYS A 72 11.37 -24.56 10.62
CA LYS A 72 12.83 -24.69 10.53
C LYS A 72 13.60 -23.64 11.34
N GLY A 73 12.89 -22.73 12.03
CA GLY A 73 13.49 -21.75 12.93
C GLY A 73 14.00 -20.48 12.26
N VAL A 74 13.52 -20.13 11.06
CA VAL A 74 13.95 -18.92 10.36
C VAL A 74 13.76 -17.65 11.20
N ALA A 75 12.78 -17.62 12.10
CA ALA A 75 12.50 -16.48 12.97
C ALA A 75 13.59 -16.25 14.07
N ALA A 76 14.49 -17.21 14.28
CA ALA A 76 15.60 -17.10 15.23
C ALA A 76 16.88 -16.53 14.59
N LEU A 77 16.86 -16.22 13.31
CA LEU A 77 18.02 -15.77 12.54
C LEU A 77 17.88 -14.33 12.09
N TYR A 78 19.00 -13.60 12.05
CA TYR A 78 19.07 -12.34 11.31
C TYR A 78 19.40 -12.62 9.84
N PRO A 79 18.65 -12.09 8.89
CA PRO A 79 19.04 -12.15 7.48
C PRO A 79 20.21 -11.20 7.21
N ASP A 80 20.88 -11.40 6.09
CA ASP A 80 21.85 -10.42 5.59
C ASP A 80 21.16 -9.07 5.36
N ILE A 81 21.88 -7.96 5.58
CA ILE A 81 21.35 -6.59 5.47
C ILE A 81 20.79 -6.35 4.07
N GLU A 82 21.43 -6.87 3.04
CA GLU A 82 21.01 -6.73 1.64
C GLU A 82 19.97 -7.77 1.20
N GLY A 83 19.53 -8.63 2.11
CA GLY A 83 18.60 -9.72 1.85
C GLY A 83 19.29 -11.06 1.59
N ILE A 84 18.57 -12.14 1.81
CA ILE A 84 19.11 -13.49 1.59
C ILE A 84 19.31 -13.78 0.10
N PRO A 85 20.41 -14.47 -0.28
CA PRO A 85 20.75 -14.67 -1.70
C PRO A 85 19.66 -15.37 -2.51
N ASP A 86 18.96 -16.31 -1.95
CA ASP A 86 17.88 -17.04 -2.65
C ASP A 86 16.69 -16.14 -2.95
N LEU A 87 16.30 -15.23 -2.03
CA LEU A 87 15.25 -14.25 -2.31
C LEU A 87 15.65 -13.28 -3.42
N LYS A 88 16.92 -12.84 -3.43
CA LYS A 88 17.45 -11.94 -4.47
C LYS A 88 17.42 -12.60 -5.84
N LYS A 89 17.82 -13.88 -5.94
CA LYS A 89 17.73 -14.68 -7.19
C LYS A 89 16.29 -14.80 -7.68
N GLU A 90 15.37 -15.14 -6.75
CA GLU A 90 13.95 -15.29 -7.11
C GLU A 90 13.31 -13.96 -7.49
N ALA A 91 13.71 -12.84 -6.86
CA ALA A 91 13.28 -11.51 -7.28
C ALA A 91 13.74 -11.19 -8.71
N ALA A 92 15.00 -11.47 -9.05
CA ALA A 92 15.51 -11.29 -10.42
C ALA A 92 14.78 -12.19 -11.41
N ARG A 93 14.52 -13.46 -11.06
CA ARG A 93 13.74 -14.39 -11.88
C ARG A 93 12.31 -13.90 -12.10
N PHE A 94 11.66 -13.38 -11.05
CA PHE A 94 10.31 -12.80 -11.17
C PHE A 94 10.29 -11.61 -12.12
N VAL A 95 11.24 -10.68 -11.99
CA VAL A 95 11.36 -9.50 -12.84
C VAL A 95 11.57 -9.93 -14.31
N LYS A 96 12.44 -10.92 -14.57
CA LYS A 96 12.63 -11.48 -15.91
C LYS A 96 11.34 -12.04 -16.49
N ASN A 97 10.63 -12.87 -15.71
CA ASN A 97 9.43 -13.56 -16.20
C ASN A 97 8.22 -12.62 -16.36
N PHE A 98 8.12 -11.57 -15.54
CA PHE A 98 6.94 -10.69 -15.51
C PHE A 98 7.06 -9.49 -16.46
N ILE A 99 8.26 -8.90 -16.57
CA ILE A 99 8.48 -7.69 -17.39
C ILE A 99 9.62 -7.84 -18.38
N ASP A 100 10.17 -9.06 -18.55
CA ASP A 100 11.24 -9.39 -19.48
C ASP A 100 12.50 -8.52 -19.33
N LEU A 101 12.85 -8.18 -18.09
CA LEU A 101 14.04 -7.40 -17.77
C LEU A 101 15.08 -8.27 -17.06
N ASP A 102 16.30 -8.29 -17.61
CA ASP A 102 17.43 -8.97 -16.97
C ASP A 102 18.02 -8.08 -15.87
N VAL A 103 17.95 -8.55 -14.63
CA VAL A 103 18.48 -7.86 -13.45
C VAL A 103 19.48 -8.79 -12.75
N ASN A 104 20.65 -8.24 -12.40
CA ASN A 104 21.58 -8.97 -11.56
C ASN A 104 20.95 -9.15 -10.15
N PRO A 105 20.86 -10.39 -9.61
CA PRO A 105 20.37 -10.64 -8.27
C PRO A 105 21.03 -9.78 -7.18
N GLU A 106 22.32 -9.48 -7.31
CA GLU A 106 23.03 -8.62 -6.35
C GLU A 106 22.47 -7.20 -6.26
N ASN A 107 21.80 -6.73 -7.31
CA ASN A 107 21.14 -5.41 -7.33
C ASN A 107 19.70 -5.46 -6.78
N CYS A 108 19.19 -6.62 -6.38
CA CYS A 108 17.89 -6.77 -5.75
C CYS A 108 18.02 -6.61 -4.24
N ILE A 109 17.36 -5.60 -3.69
CA ILE A 109 17.36 -5.33 -2.25
C ILE A 109 15.92 -5.46 -1.74
N PRO A 110 15.59 -6.53 -0.99
CA PRO A 110 14.29 -6.69 -0.36
C PRO A 110 14.01 -5.60 0.66
N THR A 111 12.78 -5.11 0.69
CA THR A 111 12.32 -4.10 1.65
C THR A 111 11.03 -4.54 2.34
N VAL A 112 10.69 -3.90 3.46
CA VAL A 112 9.41 -4.12 4.15
C VAL A 112 8.30 -3.36 3.40
N GLY A 113 7.87 -3.94 2.28
CA GLY A 113 6.85 -3.37 1.40
C GLY A 113 7.33 -2.21 0.52
N SER A 114 6.52 -1.88 -0.49
CA SER A 114 6.81 -0.84 -1.48
C SER A 114 6.93 0.57 -0.90
N MET A 115 6.29 0.83 0.25
CA MET A 115 6.40 2.13 0.91
C MET A 115 7.82 2.38 1.45
N MET A 116 8.45 1.37 2.04
CA MET A 116 9.84 1.46 2.47
C MET A 116 10.78 1.57 1.27
N ALA A 117 10.53 0.80 0.21
CA ALA A 117 11.29 0.89 -1.04
C ALA A 117 11.22 2.31 -1.63
N GLY A 118 10.03 2.92 -1.69
CA GLY A 118 9.86 4.29 -2.15
C GLY A 118 10.64 5.30 -1.30
N MET A 119 10.52 5.21 0.02
CA MET A 119 11.26 6.09 0.95
C MET A 119 12.77 5.97 0.78
N ALA A 120 13.29 4.73 0.74
CA ALA A 120 14.71 4.47 0.53
C ALA A 120 15.21 5.01 -0.83
N SER A 121 14.40 4.84 -1.88
CA SER A 121 14.71 5.36 -3.21
C SER A 121 14.79 6.88 -3.22
N PHE A 122 13.81 7.58 -2.65
CA PHE A 122 13.85 9.05 -2.55
C PHE A 122 15.07 9.52 -1.78
N MET A 123 15.36 8.94 -0.62
CA MET A 123 16.55 9.28 0.17
C MET A 123 17.84 9.09 -0.61
N THR A 124 17.93 8.02 -1.39
CA THR A 124 19.15 7.69 -2.15
C THR A 124 19.31 8.62 -3.34
N PHE A 125 18.27 8.76 -4.18
CA PHE A 125 18.37 9.50 -5.43
C PHE A 125 18.53 11.01 -5.22
N VAL A 126 17.81 11.59 -4.27
CA VAL A 126 17.92 13.02 -3.95
C VAL A 126 19.29 13.36 -3.38
N ARG A 127 19.93 12.43 -2.66
CA ARG A 127 21.26 12.64 -2.07
C ARG A 127 22.43 12.28 -2.97
N ALA A 128 22.21 11.37 -3.92
CA ALA A 128 23.26 10.91 -4.82
C ALA A 128 23.77 12.00 -5.77
N ARG A 129 22.91 12.95 -6.13
CA ARG A 129 23.22 14.03 -7.06
C ARG A 129 22.56 15.32 -6.61
N LYS A 130 23.35 16.22 -6.02
CA LYS A 130 22.86 17.50 -5.50
C LYS A 130 22.22 18.42 -6.54
N GLU A 131 22.61 18.26 -7.80
CA GLU A 131 22.07 19.00 -8.94
C GLU A 131 20.70 18.47 -9.43
N ARG A 132 20.22 17.36 -8.87
CA ARG A 132 18.92 16.75 -9.19
C ARG A 132 18.06 16.67 -7.95
N ASP A 133 17.50 17.79 -7.56
CA ASP A 133 16.73 18.00 -6.35
C ASP A 133 15.20 17.88 -6.54
N THR A 134 14.78 17.61 -7.76
CA THR A 134 13.36 17.61 -8.13
C THR A 134 12.85 16.21 -8.44
N THR A 135 11.70 15.85 -7.88
CA THR A 135 10.98 14.61 -8.19
C THR A 135 9.68 14.92 -8.93
N LEU A 136 9.51 14.32 -10.10
CA LEU A 136 8.27 14.41 -10.88
C LEU A 136 7.31 13.28 -10.49
N PHE A 137 6.08 13.64 -10.14
CA PHE A 137 5.00 12.69 -9.87
C PHE A 137 3.95 12.75 -10.97
N ILE A 138 3.50 11.57 -11.43
CA ILE A 138 2.33 11.46 -12.30
C ILE A 138 1.07 11.51 -11.43
N ASP A 139 0.14 12.39 -11.77
CA ASP A 139 -1.11 12.59 -11.02
C ASP A 139 -2.31 12.35 -11.95
N PRO A 140 -3.32 11.57 -11.54
CA PRO A 140 -3.50 10.96 -10.22
C PRO A 140 -2.56 9.77 -9.97
N GLY A 141 -2.05 9.66 -8.72
CA GLY A 141 -1.16 8.59 -8.28
C GLY A 141 -1.29 8.33 -6.77
N PHE A 142 -0.50 7.37 -6.28
CA PHE A 142 -0.54 7.02 -4.86
C PHE A 142 -0.04 8.17 -3.97
N PRO A 143 -0.88 8.73 -3.09
CA PRO A 143 -0.59 10.01 -2.43
C PRO A 143 0.54 9.93 -1.39
N VAL A 144 0.82 8.73 -0.85
CA VAL A 144 1.81 8.54 0.21
C VAL A 144 3.22 8.87 -0.27
N GLN A 145 3.56 8.59 -1.53
CA GLN A 145 4.86 8.89 -2.09
C GLN A 145 5.13 10.40 -2.11
N LYS A 146 4.14 11.23 -2.42
CA LYS A 146 4.24 12.68 -2.34
C LYS A 146 4.48 13.16 -0.91
N GLN A 147 3.85 12.50 0.08
CA GLN A 147 4.07 12.82 1.50
C GLN A 147 5.46 12.41 1.96
N GLN A 148 5.94 11.24 1.56
CA GLN A 148 7.31 10.81 1.86
C GLN A 148 8.33 11.81 1.33
N HIS A 149 8.14 12.29 0.10
CA HIS A 149 9.03 13.30 -0.49
C HIS A 149 9.00 14.63 0.28
N ARG A 150 7.81 15.10 0.68
CA ARG A 150 7.67 16.33 1.49
C ARG A 150 8.36 16.23 2.86
N VAL A 151 8.38 15.05 3.46
CA VAL A 151 9.05 14.82 4.75
C VAL A 151 10.56 14.85 4.60
N LEU A 152 11.09 14.51 3.44
CA LEU A 152 12.52 14.50 3.16
C LEU A 152 13.08 15.88 2.79
N GLY A 153 12.23 16.89 2.55
CA GLY A 153 12.60 18.23 2.12
C GLY A 153 12.79 18.29 0.63
#